data_6709230aa59bb4dbe63701b26c4c579f
#
_entry.id   6709230aa59bb4dbe63701b26c4c579f
#
_cell.length_a   1.000
_cell.length_b   1.000
_cell.length_c   1.000
_cell.angle_alpha   90.00
_cell.angle_beta   90.00
_cell.angle_gamma   90.00
#
_symmetry.space_group_name_H-M   'P 1'
#
loop_
_entity.id
_entity.type
_entity.pdbx_description
1 polymer ?
#
loop_
_entity_poly.entity_id
_entity_poly.type
_entity_poly.pdbx_seq_one_letter_code
_entity_poly.pdbx_strand_id
1 'polypeptide(L)'
;MIVVHGKTAHLFYDGDVKAHDFKNFEFVADVKTMPGANSGIYFHTAFQDGGWPEKGYEVQVNNSHTDWRRTGSLYGIMDVKEQFIPDNEWFTEYIKVIGKRVIIKLNDKIVVDYTEPDNVKTERGADSLRVISRGTFALQGHDPKSIVYFKNIKVKPLAE
;
A
#
# COMPACT_ATOMS: atom_id res chain seq x y z
N MET A 1 -6.30 4.28 16.47
CA MET A 1 -6.65 3.14 15.60
C MET A 1 -7.63 3.61 14.54
N ILE A 2 -7.38 3.27 13.28
CA ILE A 2 -8.28 3.54 12.15
C ILE A 2 -8.97 2.23 11.82
N VAL A 3 -10.29 2.27 11.61
CA VAL A 3 -11.07 1.14 11.11
C VAL A 3 -11.56 1.49 9.72
N VAL A 4 -11.15 0.72 8.75
CA VAL A 4 -11.60 0.86 7.36
C VAL A 4 -12.76 -0.10 7.15
N HIS A 5 -13.92 0.48 6.85
CA HIS A 5 -15.16 -0.25 6.64
C HIS A 5 -16.15 0.61 5.86
N GLY A 6 -16.88 0.04 4.93
CA GLY A 6 -17.90 0.74 4.16
C GLY A 6 -17.67 0.70 2.65
N LYS A 7 -18.28 1.64 1.93
CA LYS A 7 -18.14 1.75 0.47
C LYS A 7 -16.71 2.05 0.08
N THR A 8 -16.37 1.79 -1.17
CA THR A 8 -15.07 2.16 -1.76
C THR A 8 -14.74 3.63 -1.50
N ALA A 9 -13.64 3.83 -0.80
CA ALA A 9 -13.14 5.15 -0.42
C ALA A 9 -11.64 5.07 -0.10
N HIS A 10 -10.96 6.20 -0.10
CA HIS A 10 -9.54 6.28 0.26
C HIS A 10 -9.31 7.40 1.25
N LEU A 11 -8.61 7.08 2.34
CA LEU A 11 -8.20 8.03 3.36
C LEU A 11 -6.77 8.50 3.05
N PHE A 12 -6.65 9.69 2.47
CA PHE A 12 -5.37 10.29 2.14
C PHE A 12 -4.75 11.00 3.34
N TYR A 13 -3.42 10.87 3.48
CA TYR A 13 -2.68 11.66 4.44
C TYR A 13 -2.47 13.08 3.90
N ASP A 14 -2.94 14.08 4.67
CA ASP A 14 -2.88 15.51 4.36
C ASP A 14 -2.22 16.30 5.51
N GLY A 15 -1.23 15.70 6.16
CA GLY A 15 -0.54 16.31 7.29
C GLY A 15 0.73 17.07 6.90
N ASP A 16 1.31 17.76 7.89
CA ASP A 16 2.42 18.70 7.69
C ASP A 16 3.78 18.05 7.45
N VAL A 17 3.94 16.75 7.76
CA VAL A 17 5.23 16.07 7.56
C VAL A 17 5.58 16.04 6.08
N LYS A 18 6.69 16.69 5.72
CA LYS A 18 7.12 16.87 4.31
C LYS A 18 6.05 17.50 3.42
N ALA A 19 5.11 18.27 4.00
CA ALA A 19 3.93 18.79 3.28
C ALA A 19 3.23 17.67 2.49
N HIS A 20 3.07 16.49 3.12
CA HIS A 20 2.51 15.25 2.56
C HIS A 20 3.08 14.81 1.20
N ASP A 21 4.34 15.17 0.90
CA ASP A 21 5.02 14.87 -0.35
C ASP A 21 6.32 14.10 -0.10
N PHE A 22 6.23 12.79 -0.09
CA PHE A 22 7.32 11.86 0.20
C PHE A 22 7.89 11.28 -1.08
N LYS A 23 9.23 11.22 -1.16
CA LYS A 23 9.97 10.57 -2.24
C LYS A 23 10.66 9.30 -1.72
N ASN A 24 11.64 9.47 -0.83
CA ASN A 24 12.27 8.36 -0.13
C ASN A 24 11.74 8.28 1.29
N PHE A 25 11.38 7.09 1.73
CA PHE A 25 10.77 6.93 3.06
C PHE A 25 10.86 5.48 3.58
N GLU A 26 10.67 5.35 4.88
CA GLU A 26 10.23 4.11 5.54
C GLU A 26 8.84 4.36 6.11
N PHE A 27 7.91 3.49 5.80
CA PHE A 27 6.54 3.50 6.32
C PHE A 27 6.29 2.21 7.08
N VAL A 28 5.57 2.29 8.18
CA VAL A 28 5.17 1.13 8.96
C VAL A 28 3.75 1.32 9.47
N ALA A 29 2.97 0.25 9.44
CA ALA A 29 1.67 0.17 10.09
C ALA A 29 1.47 -1.21 10.69
N ASP A 30 0.81 -1.29 11.84
CA ASP A 30 0.23 -2.53 12.31
C ASP A 30 -1.15 -2.69 11.69
N VAL A 31 -1.40 -3.84 11.12
CA VAL A 31 -2.60 -4.16 10.33
C VAL A 31 -3.25 -5.42 10.87
N LYS A 32 -4.58 -5.47 10.84
CA LYS A 32 -5.36 -6.68 11.10
C LYS A 32 -6.55 -6.73 10.14
N THR A 33 -6.65 -7.82 9.37
CA THR A 33 -7.78 -8.09 8.48
C THR A 33 -8.81 -8.95 9.18
N MET A 34 -10.09 -8.70 8.89
CA MET A 34 -11.15 -9.68 9.15
C MET A 34 -11.22 -10.67 7.97
N PRO A 35 -11.82 -11.87 8.18
CA PRO A 35 -11.94 -12.86 7.10
C PRO A 35 -12.59 -12.30 5.83
N GLY A 36 -11.96 -12.55 4.68
CA GLY A 36 -12.43 -12.09 3.38
C GLY A 36 -12.28 -10.60 3.12
N ALA A 37 -11.55 -9.86 3.97
CA ALA A 37 -11.34 -8.43 3.79
C ALA A 37 -10.27 -8.13 2.73
N ASN A 38 -10.47 -7.02 2.01
CA ASN A 38 -9.54 -6.42 1.08
C ASN A 38 -9.33 -4.95 1.41
N SER A 39 -8.09 -4.52 1.34
CA SER A 39 -7.66 -3.13 1.54
C SER A 39 -6.29 -2.92 0.85
N GLY A 40 -5.70 -1.77 1.02
CA GLY A 40 -4.38 -1.45 0.50
C GLY A 40 -3.78 -0.20 1.13
N ILE A 41 -2.46 -0.10 1.04
CA ILE A 41 -1.68 1.07 1.42
C ILE A 41 -1.08 1.65 0.15
N TYR A 42 -1.55 2.83 -0.25
CA TYR A 42 -1.00 3.56 -1.40
C TYR A 42 0.15 4.45 -0.96
N PHE A 43 1.17 4.55 -1.81
CA PHE A 43 2.27 5.51 -1.66
C PHE A 43 2.60 6.21 -2.97
N HIS A 44 3.24 7.37 -2.90
CA HIS A 44 3.47 8.29 -4.02
C HIS A 44 2.18 8.69 -4.74
N THR A 45 1.05 8.59 -4.04
CA THR A 45 -0.26 8.96 -4.57
C THR A 45 -0.55 10.45 -4.38
N ALA A 46 -1.69 10.89 -4.87
CA ALA A 46 -2.22 12.23 -4.68
C ALA A 46 -3.71 12.14 -4.38
N PHE A 47 -4.25 13.15 -3.69
CA PHE A 47 -5.68 13.24 -3.45
C PHE A 47 -6.44 13.12 -4.77
N GLN A 48 -7.50 12.34 -4.75
CA GLN A 48 -8.39 12.11 -5.87
C GLN A 48 -9.82 12.01 -5.34
N ASP A 49 -10.72 12.75 -5.96
CA ASP A 49 -12.13 12.81 -5.56
C ASP A 49 -12.92 11.62 -6.13
N GLY A 50 -12.66 10.45 -5.59
CA GLY A 50 -13.32 9.20 -5.95
C GLY A 50 -12.54 8.30 -6.91
N GLY A 51 -13.04 7.09 -7.10
CA GLY A 51 -12.39 6.03 -7.88
C GLY A 51 -11.15 5.44 -7.19
N TRP A 52 -10.45 4.60 -7.91
CA TRP A 52 -9.18 4.03 -7.47
C TRP A 52 -8.04 5.01 -7.75
N PRO A 53 -7.13 5.27 -6.78
CA PRO A 53 -6.00 6.16 -7.02
C PRO A 53 -5.21 5.76 -8.26
N GLU A 54 -5.03 6.70 -9.16
CA GLU A 54 -4.35 6.47 -10.44
C GLU A 54 -2.84 6.62 -10.32
N LYS A 55 -2.38 7.46 -9.37
CA LYS A 55 -0.98 7.79 -9.16
C LYS A 55 -0.35 6.94 -8.06
N GLY A 56 0.90 6.54 -8.28
CA GLY A 56 1.71 5.80 -7.33
C GLY A 56 1.40 4.31 -7.33
N TYR A 57 1.85 3.63 -6.30
CA TYR A 57 1.69 2.18 -6.13
C TYR A 57 0.80 1.84 -4.94
N GLU A 58 0.23 0.66 -5.01
CA GLU A 58 -0.53 0.04 -3.93
C GLU A 58 0.24 -1.15 -3.36
N VAL A 59 0.36 -1.21 -2.05
CA VAL A 59 0.75 -2.40 -1.32
C VAL A 59 -0.52 -3.05 -0.79
N GLN A 60 -0.78 -4.27 -1.25
CA GLN A 60 -2.02 -5.00 -0.99
C GLN A 60 -2.15 -5.42 0.46
N VAL A 61 -3.37 -5.32 1.01
CA VAL A 61 -3.79 -5.87 2.30
C VAL A 61 -4.95 -6.84 2.05
N ASN A 62 -4.63 -8.11 1.90
CA ASN A 62 -5.58 -9.17 1.56
C ASN A 62 -5.04 -10.51 2.04
N ASN A 63 -5.54 -11.00 3.18
CA ASN A 63 -5.12 -12.32 3.68
C ASN A 63 -5.96 -13.44 3.06
N SER A 64 -7.27 -13.27 2.91
CA SER A 64 -8.17 -14.34 2.48
C SER A 64 -9.31 -13.92 1.52
N HIS A 65 -9.26 -12.71 0.96
CA HIS A 65 -10.23 -12.26 -0.03
C HIS A 65 -10.16 -13.10 -1.32
N THR A 66 -11.18 -13.05 -2.16
CA THR A 66 -11.25 -13.79 -3.43
C THR A 66 -10.25 -13.34 -4.49
N ASP A 67 -9.76 -12.09 -4.43
CA ASP A 67 -8.59 -11.69 -5.22
C ASP A 67 -7.39 -12.54 -4.77
N TRP A 68 -6.66 -13.13 -5.72
CA TRP A 68 -5.52 -14.01 -5.46
C TRP A 68 -4.27 -13.26 -4.99
N ARG A 69 -4.19 -11.95 -5.23
CA ARG A 69 -3.05 -11.11 -4.81
C ARG A 69 -3.11 -10.92 -3.30
N ARG A 70 -2.12 -11.47 -2.60
CA ARG A 70 -2.08 -11.47 -1.12
C ARG A 70 -1.39 -10.26 -0.56
N THR A 71 -1.58 -10.06 0.74
CA THR A 71 -0.93 -9.01 1.54
C THR A 71 0.57 -8.93 1.26
N GLY A 72 1.06 -7.71 1.09
CA GLY A 72 2.44 -7.41 0.74
C GLY A 72 2.74 -7.41 -0.77
N SER A 73 1.77 -7.74 -1.64
CA SER A 73 1.95 -7.55 -3.08
C SER A 73 2.18 -6.07 -3.40
N LEU A 74 3.16 -5.77 -4.26
CA LEU A 74 3.17 -4.51 -5.01
C LEU A 74 2.20 -4.72 -6.17
N TYR A 75 0.97 -4.27 -6.01
CA TYR A 75 -0.21 -4.69 -6.76
C TYR A 75 -0.05 -4.55 -8.28
N GLY A 76 -0.12 -5.69 -8.98
CA GLY A 76 0.00 -5.75 -10.44
C GLY A 76 1.41 -5.49 -10.98
N ILE A 77 2.43 -5.45 -10.10
CA ILE A 77 3.85 -5.24 -10.43
C ILE A 77 4.67 -6.46 -9.98
N MET A 78 4.67 -6.73 -8.66
CA MET A 78 5.32 -7.90 -8.08
C MET A 78 4.36 -8.49 -7.03
N ASP A 79 3.54 -9.43 -7.49
CA ASP A 79 2.46 -9.97 -6.69
C ASP A 79 2.89 -11.17 -5.86
N VAL A 80 2.41 -11.21 -4.61
CA VAL A 80 2.54 -12.31 -3.67
C VAL A 80 1.31 -13.20 -3.78
N LYS A 81 1.52 -14.51 -3.93
CA LYS A 81 0.43 -15.51 -4.03
C LYS A 81 0.20 -16.25 -2.72
N GLU A 82 1.23 -16.35 -1.91
CA GLU A 82 1.20 -17.08 -0.64
C GLU A 82 0.58 -16.22 0.46
N GLN A 83 -0.34 -16.80 1.20
CA GLN A 83 -0.86 -16.21 2.43
C GLN A 83 0.11 -16.44 3.58
N PHE A 84 0.84 -15.41 3.99
CA PHE A 84 1.79 -15.49 5.10
C PHE A 84 1.15 -15.17 6.45
N ILE A 85 0.07 -14.43 6.46
CA ILE A 85 -0.60 -13.94 7.67
C ILE A 85 -2.04 -14.45 7.70
N PRO A 86 -2.50 -15.06 8.80
CA PRO A 86 -3.91 -15.41 8.98
C PRO A 86 -4.76 -14.16 9.26
N ASP A 87 -6.07 -14.25 9.00
CA ASP A 87 -7.00 -13.23 9.43
C ASP A 87 -7.11 -13.18 10.97
N ASN A 88 -7.63 -12.09 11.48
CA ASN A 88 -7.84 -11.80 12.91
C ASN A 88 -6.53 -11.64 13.72
N GLU A 89 -5.38 -11.69 13.10
CA GLU A 89 -4.09 -11.47 13.75
C GLU A 89 -3.49 -10.12 13.36
N TRP A 90 -2.83 -9.46 14.32
CA TRP A 90 -2.05 -8.27 14.06
C TRP A 90 -0.71 -8.64 13.43
N PHE A 91 -0.35 -7.94 12.38
CA PHE A 91 0.96 -8.01 11.76
C PHE A 91 1.47 -6.61 11.44
N THR A 92 2.77 -6.47 11.26
CA THR A 92 3.39 -5.23 10.82
C THR A 92 3.63 -5.29 9.32
N GLU A 93 3.10 -4.32 8.59
CA GLU A 93 3.42 -4.08 7.19
C GLU A 93 4.40 -2.92 7.10
N TYR A 94 5.58 -3.21 6.52
CA TYR A 94 6.66 -2.26 6.36
C TYR A 94 6.94 -2.03 4.88
N ILE A 95 7.05 -0.76 4.49
CA ILE A 95 7.33 -0.35 3.12
C ILE A 95 8.52 0.61 3.16
N LYS A 96 9.56 0.30 2.38
CA LYS A 96 10.73 1.18 2.20
C LYS A 96 10.90 1.52 0.74
N VAL A 97 11.05 2.81 0.44
CA VAL A 97 11.36 3.31 -0.90
C VAL A 97 12.64 4.15 -0.84
N ILE A 98 13.62 3.77 -1.64
CA ILE A 98 14.84 4.56 -1.87
C ILE A 98 15.14 4.55 -3.37
N GLY A 99 15.15 5.74 -3.99
CA GLY A 99 15.30 5.86 -5.43
C GLY A 99 14.21 5.05 -6.14
N LYS A 100 14.61 4.08 -6.94
CA LYS A 100 13.69 3.19 -7.66
C LYS A 100 13.42 1.84 -6.97
N ARG A 101 13.97 1.62 -5.77
CA ARG A 101 13.82 0.34 -5.06
C ARG A 101 12.72 0.39 -4.03
N VAL A 102 11.85 -0.62 -4.06
CA VAL A 102 10.76 -0.85 -3.10
C VAL A 102 11.03 -2.15 -2.36
N ILE A 103 11.04 -2.12 -1.04
CA ILE A 103 11.11 -3.29 -0.18
C ILE A 103 9.85 -3.35 0.66
N ILE A 104 9.15 -4.48 0.65
CA ILE A 104 7.97 -4.73 1.48
C ILE A 104 8.25 -5.90 2.40
N LYS A 105 7.94 -5.72 3.68
CA LYS A 105 8.04 -6.78 4.69
C LYS A 105 6.71 -6.99 5.38
N LEU A 106 6.41 -8.23 5.69
CA LEU A 106 5.36 -8.65 6.62
C LEU A 106 6.04 -9.18 7.88
N ASN A 107 5.84 -8.51 9.00
CA ASN A 107 6.67 -8.68 10.18
C ASN A 107 8.15 -8.50 9.79
N ASP A 108 8.98 -9.52 10.00
CA ASP A 108 10.41 -9.47 9.63
C ASP A 108 10.72 -10.07 8.25
N LYS A 109 9.73 -10.69 7.58
CA LYS A 109 9.92 -11.37 6.31
C LYS A 109 9.82 -10.41 5.13
N ILE A 110 10.87 -10.31 4.31
CA ILE A 110 10.81 -9.63 3.02
C ILE A 110 9.95 -10.46 2.08
N VAL A 111 8.89 -9.86 1.54
CA VAL A 111 7.99 -10.49 0.57
C VAL A 111 8.10 -9.88 -0.83
N VAL A 112 8.54 -8.63 -0.92
CA VAL A 112 8.85 -7.94 -2.18
C VAL A 112 10.17 -7.19 -2.04
N ASP A 113 11.02 -7.32 -3.05
CA ASP A 113 12.22 -6.52 -3.29
C ASP A 113 12.25 -6.19 -4.77
N TYR A 114 11.73 -5.03 -5.13
CA TYR A 114 11.51 -4.60 -6.50
C TYR A 114 12.35 -3.38 -6.82
N THR A 115 12.97 -3.37 -7.98
CA THR A 115 13.63 -2.18 -8.54
C THR A 115 12.95 -1.82 -9.85
N GLU A 116 12.35 -0.62 -9.90
CA GLU A 116 11.65 -0.13 -11.08
C GLU A 116 12.61 0.09 -12.24
N PRO A 117 12.37 -0.50 -13.42
CA PRO A 117 13.18 -0.28 -14.62
C PRO A 117 12.98 1.14 -15.18
N ASP A 118 13.89 1.60 -16.03
CA ASP A 118 13.79 2.94 -16.64
C ASP A 118 12.54 3.08 -17.54
N ASN A 119 12.14 1.98 -18.18
CA ASN A 119 10.96 1.93 -19.05
C ASN A 119 9.91 1.03 -18.43
N VAL A 120 9.33 1.45 -17.30
CA VAL A 120 8.28 0.67 -16.66
C VAL A 120 7.07 0.55 -17.58
N LYS A 121 6.64 -0.71 -17.80
CA LYS A 121 5.38 -1.02 -18.49
C LYS A 121 4.39 -1.48 -17.43
N THR A 122 3.33 -0.74 -17.27
CA THR A 122 2.22 -1.13 -16.39
C THR A 122 1.07 -1.71 -17.22
N GLU A 123 0.20 -2.46 -16.58
CA GLU A 123 -1.04 -2.95 -17.22
C GLU A 123 -1.92 -1.82 -17.76
N ARG A 124 -1.69 -0.57 -17.28
CA ARG A 124 -2.42 0.64 -17.67
C ARG A 124 -1.77 1.45 -18.79
N GLY A 125 -0.71 0.92 -19.42
CA GLY A 125 -0.04 1.56 -20.57
C GLY A 125 1.12 2.47 -20.20
N ALA A 126 1.74 3.08 -21.23
CA ALA A 126 2.97 3.87 -21.12
C ALA A 126 2.77 5.21 -20.37
N ASP A 127 1.55 5.77 -20.40
CA ASP A 127 1.21 7.04 -19.74
C ASP A 127 0.69 6.83 -18.32
N SER A 128 0.85 5.63 -17.79
CA SER A 128 0.40 5.30 -16.45
C SER A 128 1.16 6.12 -15.40
N LEU A 129 0.42 6.73 -14.48
CA LEU A 129 0.98 7.38 -13.29
C LEU A 129 1.41 6.38 -12.19
N ARG A 130 1.29 5.07 -12.45
CA ARG A 130 1.75 3.99 -11.57
C ARG A 130 3.25 3.76 -11.72
N VAL A 131 4.01 4.71 -11.22
CA VAL A 131 5.48 4.72 -11.25
C VAL A 131 6.01 5.26 -9.92
N ILE A 132 7.27 4.92 -9.62
CA ILE A 132 8.00 5.55 -8.52
C ILE A 132 8.13 7.05 -8.83
N SER A 133 7.64 7.87 -7.93
CA SER A 133 7.67 9.32 -8.09
C SER A 133 7.82 10.02 -6.73
N ARG A 134 6.84 10.76 -6.34
CA ARG A 134 6.66 11.38 -5.02
C ARG A 134 5.17 11.67 -4.80
N GLY A 135 4.76 11.80 -3.56
CA GLY A 135 3.37 12.09 -3.19
C GLY A 135 3.05 11.62 -1.79
N THR A 136 1.77 11.51 -1.50
CA THR A 136 1.26 11.14 -0.19
C THR A 136 0.96 9.64 -0.07
N PHE A 137 0.38 9.26 1.05
CA PHE A 137 -0.13 7.92 1.35
C PHE A 137 -1.65 7.92 1.38
N ALA A 138 -2.24 6.77 1.11
CA ALA A 138 -3.66 6.54 1.35
C ALA A 138 -3.94 5.13 1.86
N LEU A 139 -4.97 4.99 2.70
CA LEU A 139 -5.51 3.71 3.13
C LEU A 139 -6.80 3.44 2.35
N GLN A 140 -6.95 2.22 1.84
CA GLN A 140 -8.08 1.86 1.00
C GLN A 140 -9.23 1.27 1.82
N GLY A 141 -10.45 1.79 1.61
CA GLY A 141 -11.71 1.10 1.83
C GLY A 141 -12.14 0.43 0.53
N HIS A 142 -12.09 -0.89 0.47
CA HIS A 142 -12.32 -1.62 -0.77
C HIS A 142 -13.81 -1.82 -1.07
N ASP A 143 -14.55 -2.36 -0.13
CA ASP A 143 -15.98 -2.68 -0.27
C ASP A 143 -16.65 -2.81 1.10
N PRO A 144 -18.02 -2.84 1.15
CA PRO A 144 -18.77 -2.87 2.42
C PRO A 144 -18.57 -4.12 3.28
N LYS A 145 -18.02 -5.20 2.74
CA LYS A 145 -17.76 -6.44 3.48
C LYS A 145 -16.34 -6.49 4.05
N SER A 146 -15.45 -5.67 3.51
CA SER A 146 -14.07 -5.59 3.96
C SER A 146 -13.95 -4.76 5.23
N ILE A 147 -13.39 -5.37 6.28
CA ILE A 147 -13.08 -4.70 7.55
C ILE A 147 -11.60 -4.88 7.83
N VAL A 148 -10.87 -3.78 7.91
CA VAL A 148 -9.44 -3.77 8.20
C VAL A 148 -9.13 -2.72 9.26
N TYR A 149 -8.25 -3.09 10.19
CA TYR A 149 -7.80 -2.23 11.27
C TYR A 149 -6.35 -1.82 11.03
N PHE A 150 -6.08 -0.52 11.21
CA PHE A 150 -4.73 0.05 11.16
C PHE A 150 -4.43 0.77 12.47
N LYS A 151 -3.22 0.60 12.98
CA LYS A 151 -2.70 1.36 14.14
C LYS A 151 -1.19 1.56 14.01
N ASN A 152 -0.62 2.39 14.90
CA ASN A 152 0.82 2.64 14.97
C ASN A 152 1.43 3.05 13.61
N ILE A 153 0.66 3.79 12.81
CA ILE A 153 1.09 4.25 11.48
C ILE A 153 2.18 5.30 11.69
N LYS A 154 3.33 5.06 11.08
CA LYS A 154 4.49 5.95 11.17
C LYS A 154 5.16 6.05 9.81
N VAL A 155 5.68 7.23 9.51
CA VAL A 155 6.52 7.48 8.35
C VAL A 155 7.81 8.15 8.79
N LYS A 156 8.93 7.68 8.25
CA LYS A 156 10.25 8.30 8.39
C LYS A 156 10.71 8.73 7.00
N PRO A 157 10.70 10.04 6.71
CA PRO A 157 11.31 10.55 5.49
C PRO A 157 12.81 10.22 5.46
N LEU A 158 13.32 9.83 4.31
CA LEU A 158 14.73 9.58 4.07
C LEU A 158 15.31 10.66 3.16
N ALA A 159 16.64 10.76 3.13
CA ALA A 159 17.34 11.69 2.23
C ALA A 159 17.02 11.39 0.75
N GLU A 160 16.93 12.44 -0.04
CA GLU A 160 16.74 12.38 -1.50
C GLU A 160 18.04 12.29 -2.25
#